data_aef8f7d23ee241698587936f93131bdb
#
_entry.id   aef8f7d23ee241698587936f93131bdb
#
_cell.length_a   1.000
_cell.length_b   1.000
_cell.length_c   1.000
_cell.angle_alpha   90.00
_cell.angle_beta   90.00
_cell.angle_gamma   90.00
#
_symmetry.space_group_name_H-M   'P 1'
#
loop_
_entity.id
_entity.type
_entity.pdbx_description
1 polymer ?
#
loop_
_entity_poly.entity_id
_entity_poly.type
_entity_poly.pdbx_seq_one_letter_code
_entity_poly.pdbx_strand_id
1 'polypeptide(L)'
;RDDVESRGLGDVYKRQIPAFLCRQTDLVYGAAMTGKPVNVKKGQFMAPEDMKNVLNKMEEAHNPNLAVTERGVSFGYHNLVVDMRSFPMMRKFGYPVIYDATHSVQLPGAMGTVTGGQRDMIPYLARAAAASGVDGFFMEVHDNPPEGLSDSTNMLYLSSLEGLLKDLIKINEIVKHDK
;
A
#
# COMPACT_ATOMS: atom_id res chain seq x y z
N ARG A 1 6.86 20.51 3.26
CA ARG A 1 5.88 20.57 4.38
C ARG A 1 6.18 19.41 5.30
N ASP A 2 6.63 19.77 6.50
CA ASP A 2 6.82 18.85 7.61
C ASP A 2 5.48 18.72 8.34
N ASP A 3 4.56 17.95 7.78
CA ASP A 3 3.39 17.56 8.52
C ASP A 3 3.69 16.35 9.43
N VAL A 4 2.90 16.20 10.47
CA VAL A 4 3.11 15.20 11.52
C VAL A 4 3.03 13.77 10.95
N GLU A 5 2.27 13.57 9.88
CA GLU A 5 2.12 12.27 9.22
C GLU A 5 3.40 11.85 8.46
N SER A 6 4.13 12.78 7.88
CA SER A 6 5.40 12.48 7.22
C SER A 6 6.54 12.20 8.21
N ARG A 7 6.42 12.66 9.45
CA ARG A 7 7.45 12.46 10.50
C ARG A 7 7.33 11.11 11.21
N GLY A 8 6.15 10.47 11.22
CA GLY A 8 5.87 9.36 12.14
C GLY A 8 6.57 8.05 11.84
N LEU A 9 6.64 7.60 10.61
CA LEU A 9 7.00 6.20 10.31
C LEU A 9 8.04 5.99 9.22
N GLY A 10 8.51 7.02 8.56
CA GLY A 10 9.37 6.78 7.41
C GLY A 10 10.36 7.87 7.07
N ASP A 11 10.33 8.94 7.79
CA ASP A 11 11.06 10.14 7.40
C ASP A 11 12.58 9.98 7.46
N VAL A 12 13.07 9.14 8.34
CA VAL A 12 14.51 8.87 8.50
C VAL A 12 14.98 7.80 7.53
N TYR A 13 14.20 6.76 7.29
CA TYR A 13 14.63 5.57 6.56
C TYR A 13 14.04 5.44 5.15
N LYS A 14 12.80 5.90 4.96
CA LYS A 14 12.09 5.83 3.68
C LYS A 14 11.16 7.03 3.49
N ARG A 15 10.82 7.32 2.24
CA ARG A 15 9.77 8.27 1.87
C ARG A 15 8.57 7.52 1.34
N GLN A 16 7.37 7.88 1.75
CA GLN A 16 6.15 7.34 1.21
C GLN A 16 5.33 8.44 0.54
N ILE A 17 4.91 8.19 -0.71
CA ILE A 17 4.03 9.08 -1.46
C ILE A 17 2.60 8.53 -1.35
N PRO A 18 1.64 9.30 -0.80
CA PRO A 18 0.24 8.89 -0.73
C PRO A 18 -0.38 8.68 -2.11
N ALA A 19 -1.41 7.83 -2.17
CA ALA A 19 -2.06 7.43 -3.43
C ALA A 19 -2.60 8.63 -4.23
N PHE A 20 -3.22 9.60 -3.57
CA PHE A 20 -3.75 10.80 -4.25
C PHE A 20 -2.67 11.68 -4.86
N LEU A 21 -1.45 11.61 -4.37
CA LEU A 21 -0.32 12.44 -4.81
C LEU A 21 0.65 11.70 -5.74
N CYS A 22 0.37 10.46 -6.09
CA CYS A 22 1.28 9.60 -6.86
C CYS A 22 1.62 10.14 -8.26
N ARG A 23 0.81 11.06 -8.81
CA ARG A 23 1.04 11.71 -10.10
C ARG A 23 1.68 13.09 -10.00
N GLN A 24 1.89 13.62 -8.79
CA GLN A 24 2.53 14.94 -8.59
C GLN A 24 4.02 14.82 -8.89
N THR A 25 4.41 15.26 -10.09
CA THR A 25 5.78 15.07 -10.62
C THR A 25 6.84 15.66 -9.71
N ASP A 26 6.64 16.90 -9.24
CA ASP A 26 7.62 17.59 -8.39
C ASP A 26 7.80 16.87 -7.04
N LEU A 27 6.71 16.36 -6.46
CA LEU A 27 6.75 15.62 -5.20
C LEU A 27 7.47 14.30 -5.36
N VAL A 28 7.10 13.54 -6.41
CA VAL A 28 7.68 12.21 -6.69
C VAL A 28 9.18 12.33 -7.00
N TYR A 29 9.54 13.27 -7.86
CA TYR A 29 10.93 13.55 -8.23
C TYR A 29 11.73 14.07 -7.02
N GLY A 30 11.18 15.03 -6.28
CA GLY A 30 11.83 15.58 -5.08
C GLY A 30 12.04 14.52 -3.99
N ALA A 31 11.10 13.59 -3.80
CA ALA A 31 11.29 12.46 -2.89
C ALA A 31 12.43 11.55 -3.35
N ALA A 32 12.50 11.25 -4.64
CA ALA A 32 13.56 10.41 -5.21
C ALA A 32 14.94 11.06 -5.11
N MET A 33 15.04 12.38 -5.30
CA MET A 33 16.28 13.16 -5.16
C MET A 33 16.90 13.09 -3.75
N THR A 34 16.14 12.67 -2.73
CA THR A 34 16.69 12.49 -1.38
C THR A 34 17.66 11.32 -1.27
N GLY A 35 17.72 10.42 -2.28
CA GLY A 35 18.49 9.18 -2.24
C GLY A 35 17.98 8.12 -1.26
N LYS A 36 16.92 8.43 -0.49
CA LYS A 36 16.29 7.47 0.44
C LYS A 36 15.37 6.51 -0.31
N PRO A 37 15.07 5.32 0.24
CA PRO A 37 14.04 4.46 -0.31
C PRO A 37 12.71 5.20 -0.45
N VAL A 38 12.08 5.10 -1.62
CA VAL A 38 10.79 5.74 -1.91
C VAL A 38 9.74 4.68 -2.25
N ASN A 39 8.65 4.68 -1.51
CA ASN A 39 7.48 3.87 -1.79
C ASN A 39 6.34 4.75 -2.28
N VAL A 40 5.78 4.45 -3.45
CA VAL A 40 4.63 5.18 -3.98
C VAL A 40 3.39 4.31 -3.94
N LYS A 41 2.36 4.76 -3.23
CA LYS A 41 1.05 4.10 -3.26
C LYS A 41 0.35 4.43 -4.59
N LYS A 42 -0.10 3.40 -5.29
CA LYS A 42 -0.87 3.53 -6.53
C LYS A 42 -2.19 4.26 -6.26
N GLY A 43 -2.49 5.28 -7.06
CA GLY A 43 -3.77 5.97 -6.99
C GLY A 43 -4.95 5.06 -7.30
N GLN A 44 -6.08 5.28 -6.61
CA GLN A 44 -7.31 4.50 -6.82
C GLN A 44 -7.90 4.67 -8.23
N PHE A 45 -7.42 5.66 -8.96
CA PHE A 45 -7.83 6.02 -10.33
C PHE A 45 -6.84 5.53 -11.40
N MET A 46 -5.79 4.78 -11.01
CA MET A 46 -4.72 4.36 -11.92
C MET A 46 -4.79 2.88 -12.23
N ALA A 47 -4.52 2.53 -13.48
CA ALA A 47 -4.21 1.17 -13.88
C ALA A 47 -2.81 0.75 -13.33
N PRO A 48 -2.58 -0.54 -13.07
CA PRO A 48 -1.27 -1.02 -12.62
C PRO A 48 -0.12 -0.62 -13.56
N GLU A 49 -0.37 -0.68 -14.86
CA GLU A 49 0.60 -0.36 -15.92
C GLU A 49 1.06 1.09 -15.88
N ASP A 50 0.18 2.01 -15.48
CA ASP A 50 0.49 3.44 -15.40
C ASP A 50 1.53 3.76 -14.32
N MET A 51 1.74 2.85 -13.36
CA MET A 51 2.78 3.02 -12.35
C MET A 51 4.19 3.03 -12.94
N LYS A 52 4.39 2.47 -14.15
CA LYS A 52 5.67 2.60 -14.86
C LYS A 52 6.05 4.06 -15.11
N ASN A 53 5.07 4.92 -15.43
CA ASN A 53 5.33 6.35 -15.64
C ASN A 53 5.77 7.05 -14.34
N VAL A 54 5.25 6.60 -13.19
CA VAL A 54 5.66 7.13 -11.88
C VAL A 54 7.08 6.67 -11.55
N LEU A 55 7.40 5.40 -11.79
CA LEU A 55 8.72 4.84 -11.58
C LEU A 55 9.77 5.52 -12.46
N ASN A 56 9.48 5.75 -13.75
CA ASN A 56 10.39 6.44 -14.66
C ASN A 56 10.82 7.82 -14.13
N LYS A 57 9.91 8.60 -13.54
CA LYS A 57 10.25 9.89 -12.94
C LYS A 57 11.24 9.76 -11.78
N MET A 58 11.17 8.66 -11.03
CA MET A 58 12.10 8.40 -9.93
C MET A 58 13.43 7.84 -10.43
N GLU A 59 13.40 7.05 -11.51
CA GLU A 59 14.59 6.56 -12.20
C GLU A 59 15.40 7.73 -12.79
N GLU A 60 14.73 8.76 -13.35
CA GLU A 60 15.37 9.99 -13.82
C GLU A 60 16.12 10.74 -12.70
N ALA A 61 15.69 10.60 -11.46
CA ALA A 61 16.39 11.11 -10.28
C ALA A 61 17.55 10.21 -9.81
N HIS A 62 17.86 9.13 -10.55
CA HIS A 62 18.92 8.16 -10.25
C HIS A 62 18.76 7.46 -8.88
N ASN A 63 17.53 7.27 -8.41
CA ASN A 63 17.27 6.55 -7.17
C ASN A 63 16.89 5.09 -7.47
N PRO A 64 17.73 4.10 -7.11
CA PRO A 64 17.45 2.69 -7.34
C PRO A 64 16.53 2.07 -6.26
N ASN A 65 16.31 2.76 -5.15
CA ASN A 65 15.62 2.23 -3.98
C ASN A 65 14.12 2.57 -4.05
N LEU A 66 13.41 1.92 -4.97
CA LEU A 66 12.00 2.21 -5.23
C LEU A 66 11.12 1.02 -4.86
N ALA A 67 9.88 1.31 -4.49
CA ALA A 67 8.82 0.33 -4.32
C ALA A 67 7.47 0.94 -4.74
N VAL A 68 6.52 0.11 -5.12
CA VAL A 68 5.14 0.50 -5.39
C VAL A 68 4.19 -0.23 -4.46
N THR A 69 3.09 0.43 -4.08
CA THR A 69 2.09 -0.17 -3.21
C THR A 69 0.73 -0.19 -3.89
N GLU A 70 0.13 -1.37 -3.98
CA GLU A 70 -1.27 -1.55 -4.35
C GLU A 70 -2.17 -1.28 -3.14
N ARG A 71 -3.22 -0.50 -3.31
CA ARG A 71 -4.20 -0.20 -2.27
C ARG A 71 -5.66 -0.20 -2.77
N GLY A 72 -5.91 -0.83 -3.91
CA GLY A 72 -7.23 -0.88 -4.54
C GLY A 72 -7.50 0.28 -5.50
N VAL A 73 -8.51 0.08 -6.32
CA VAL A 73 -9.05 1.05 -7.27
C VAL A 73 -10.50 1.34 -6.93
N SER A 74 -10.97 2.54 -7.28
CA SER A 74 -12.37 2.90 -7.13
C SER A 74 -13.24 2.04 -8.04
N PHE A 75 -14.26 1.42 -7.47
CA PHE A 75 -15.23 0.59 -8.19
C PHE A 75 -16.64 0.97 -7.75
N GLY A 76 -17.25 1.87 -8.51
CA GLY A 76 -18.49 2.51 -8.10
C GLY A 76 -18.28 3.59 -7.03
N TYR A 77 -19.36 3.94 -6.33
CA TYR A 77 -19.32 4.93 -5.26
C TYR A 77 -18.91 4.26 -3.94
N HIS A 78 -18.06 4.96 -3.18
CA HIS A 78 -17.67 4.58 -1.81
C HIS A 78 -17.11 3.15 -1.68
N ASN A 79 -16.52 2.59 -2.72
CA ASN A 79 -15.99 1.24 -2.70
C ASN A 79 -14.64 1.14 -3.39
N LEU A 80 -13.80 0.23 -2.90
CA LEU A 80 -12.51 -0.12 -3.48
C LEU A 80 -12.46 -1.63 -3.78
N VAL A 81 -11.80 -1.97 -4.87
CA VAL A 81 -11.52 -3.37 -5.25
C VAL A 81 -10.05 -3.53 -5.52
N VAL A 82 -9.47 -4.63 -5.05
CA VAL A 82 -8.09 -5.01 -5.35
C VAL A 82 -8.09 -6.06 -6.45
N ASP A 83 -7.48 -5.73 -7.57
CA ASP A 83 -7.20 -6.69 -8.63
C ASP A 83 -5.90 -7.44 -8.29
N MET A 84 -5.99 -8.71 -7.94
CA MET A 84 -4.81 -9.52 -7.60
C MET A 84 -3.81 -9.67 -8.76
N ARG A 85 -4.25 -9.45 -10.00
CA ARG A 85 -3.37 -9.42 -11.17
C ARG A 85 -2.43 -8.20 -11.16
N SER A 86 -2.76 -7.14 -10.42
CA SER A 86 -1.94 -5.93 -10.33
C SER A 86 -0.54 -6.23 -9.79
N PHE A 87 -0.41 -7.21 -8.89
CA PHE A 87 0.88 -7.57 -8.30
C PHE A 87 1.88 -8.11 -9.35
N PRO A 88 1.58 -9.18 -10.11
CA PRO A 88 2.49 -9.64 -11.14
C PRO A 88 2.64 -8.64 -12.30
N MET A 89 1.65 -7.78 -12.58
CA MET A 89 1.78 -6.73 -13.59
C MET A 89 2.82 -5.69 -13.17
N MET A 90 2.74 -5.14 -11.96
CA MET A 90 3.68 -4.14 -11.47
C MET A 90 5.07 -4.72 -11.18
N ARG A 91 5.16 -5.99 -10.78
CA ARG A 91 6.43 -6.66 -10.55
C ARG A 91 7.33 -6.70 -11.79
N LYS A 92 6.75 -6.74 -13.00
CA LYS A 92 7.50 -6.67 -14.27
C LYS A 92 8.33 -5.40 -14.42
N PHE A 93 8.09 -4.38 -13.63
CA PHE A 93 8.89 -3.14 -13.62
C PHE A 93 10.23 -3.30 -12.90
N GLY A 94 10.46 -4.43 -12.20
CA GLY A 94 11.72 -4.73 -11.54
C GLY A 94 11.86 -4.18 -10.13
N TYR A 95 10.79 -3.67 -9.53
CA TYR A 95 10.77 -3.12 -8.17
C TYR A 95 9.85 -3.91 -7.25
N PRO A 96 10.11 -3.92 -5.93
CA PRO A 96 9.23 -4.55 -4.96
C PRO A 96 7.80 -4.00 -5.03
N VAL A 97 6.83 -4.90 -4.96
CA VAL A 97 5.41 -4.57 -4.91
C VAL A 97 4.86 -4.89 -3.53
N ILE A 98 4.31 -3.89 -2.86
CA ILE A 98 3.76 -3.97 -1.52
C ILE A 98 2.23 -3.94 -1.61
N TYR A 99 1.57 -4.70 -0.75
CA TYR A 99 0.13 -4.64 -0.59
C TYR A 99 -0.24 -3.87 0.67
N ASP A 100 -1.05 -2.82 0.53
CA ASP A 100 -1.66 -2.10 1.64
C ASP A 100 -2.97 -2.78 2.02
N ALA A 101 -2.92 -3.66 3.02
CA ALA A 101 -4.04 -4.49 3.42
C ALA A 101 -5.13 -3.72 4.18
N THR A 102 -4.76 -2.62 4.83
CA THR A 102 -5.70 -1.85 5.66
C THR A 102 -6.42 -0.76 4.87
N HIS A 103 -5.73 -0.02 4.01
CA HIS A 103 -6.37 1.01 3.21
C HIS A 103 -7.14 0.45 2.00
N SER A 104 -6.86 -0.76 1.56
CA SER A 104 -7.60 -1.39 0.46
C SER A 104 -9.04 -1.79 0.82
N VAL A 105 -9.34 -1.88 2.11
CA VAL A 105 -10.67 -2.21 2.62
C VAL A 105 -11.45 -0.97 3.11
N GLN A 106 -10.95 0.23 2.82
CA GLN A 106 -11.67 1.47 3.07
C GLN A 106 -12.93 1.55 2.20
N LEU A 107 -13.96 2.19 2.75
CA LEU A 107 -15.15 2.65 2.04
C LEU A 107 -15.14 4.17 2.02
N PRO A 108 -14.50 4.80 1.04
CA PRO A 108 -14.24 6.24 1.04
C PRO A 108 -15.55 7.04 1.07
N GLY A 109 -15.74 7.89 2.09
CA GLY A 109 -16.91 8.75 2.22
C GLY A 109 -18.23 8.02 2.52
N ALA A 110 -18.22 6.72 2.81
CA ALA A 110 -19.45 5.94 3.04
C ALA A 110 -20.21 6.36 4.30
N MET A 111 -19.55 7.02 5.25
CA MET A 111 -20.14 7.54 6.48
C MET A 111 -20.21 9.09 6.49
N GLY A 112 -20.33 9.71 5.33
CA GLY A 112 -20.38 11.17 5.18
C GLY A 112 -19.00 11.81 5.38
N THR A 113 -18.72 12.35 6.55
CA THR A 113 -17.44 13.00 6.86
C THR A 113 -16.34 12.03 7.30
N VAL A 114 -16.68 10.76 7.56
CA VAL A 114 -15.74 9.73 8.02
C VAL A 114 -15.67 8.60 7.00
N THR A 115 -14.46 8.10 6.77
CA THR A 115 -14.24 6.91 5.94
C THR A 115 -14.73 5.66 6.69
N GLY A 116 -15.60 4.88 6.05
CA GLY A 116 -15.95 3.55 6.50
C GLY A 116 -14.87 2.52 6.15
N GLY A 117 -14.97 1.30 6.67
CA GLY A 117 -14.03 0.24 6.36
C GLY A 117 -14.59 -1.16 6.62
N GLN A 118 -14.01 -2.14 5.96
CA GLN A 118 -14.37 -3.55 6.05
C GLN A 118 -13.19 -4.35 6.65
N ARG A 119 -12.83 -4.05 7.91
CA ARG A 119 -11.71 -4.72 8.61
C ARG A 119 -11.70 -6.23 8.47
N ASP A 120 -12.89 -6.84 8.49
CA ASP A 120 -13.05 -8.30 8.42
C ASP A 120 -12.54 -8.89 7.09
N MET A 121 -12.41 -8.06 6.05
CA MET A 121 -11.86 -8.48 4.76
C MET A 121 -10.34 -8.49 4.72
N ILE A 122 -9.65 -7.85 5.67
CA ILE A 122 -8.18 -7.78 5.69
C ILE A 122 -7.53 -9.17 5.61
N PRO A 123 -7.90 -10.17 6.43
CA PRO A 123 -7.24 -11.47 6.40
C PRO A 123 -7.43 -12.21 5.07
N TYR A 124 -8.58 -12.05 4.43
CA TYR A 124 -8.88 -12.69 3.15
C TYR A 124 -8.04 -12.10 2.03
N LEU A 125 -8.05 -10.78 1.91
CA LEU A 125 -7.31 -10.08 0.86
C LEU A 125 -5.79 -10.18 1.07
N ALA A 126 -5.32 -10.15 2.32
CA ALA A 126 -3.90 -10.32 2.61
C ALA A 126 -3.39 -11.71 2.20
N ARG A 127 -4.14 -12.77 2.49
CA ARG A 127 -3.79 -14.14 2.05
C ARG A 127 -3.81 -14.26 0.52
N ALA A 128 -4.79 -13.66 -0.15
CA ALA A 128 -4.86 -13.65 -1.61
C ALA A 128 -3.68 -12.89 -2.23
N ALA A 129 -3.29 -11.75 -1.66
CA ALA A 129 -2.12 -10.99 -2.09
C ALA A 129 -0.81 -11.78 -1.87
N ALA A 130 -0.66 -12.47 -0.73
CA ALA A 130 0.46 -13.36 -0.47
C ALA A 130 0.55 -14.47 -1.53
N ALA A 131 -0.58 -15.11 -1.85
CA ALA A 131 -0.66 -16.14 -2.88
C ALA A 131 -0.36 -15.59 -4.29
N SER A 132 -0.65 -14.30 -4.55
CA SER A 132 -0.28 -13.63 -5.79
C SER A 132 1.20 -13.21 -5.84
N GLY A 133 1.97 -13.52 -4.81
CA GLY A 133 3.41 -13.32 -4.76
C GLY A 133 3.85 -11.88 -4.48
N VAL A 134 3.09 -11.11 -3.70
CA VAL A 134 3.48 -9.78 -3.24
C VAL A 134 4.80 -9.83 -2.43
N ASP A 135 5.61 -8.76 -2.51
CA ASP A 135 6.93 -8.72 -1.85
C ASP A 135 6.86 -8.26 -0.39
N GLY A 136 5.78 -7.58 0.00
CA GLY A 136 5.60 -7.11 1.36
C GLY A 136 4.19 -6.60 1.62
N PHE A 137 3.93 -6.29 2.90
CA PHE A 137 2.65 -5.79 3.36
C PHE A 137 2.83 -4.45 4.08
N PHE A 138 1.88 -3.57 3.89
CA PHE A 138 1.64 -2.42 4.73
C PHE A 138 0.35 -2.67 5.52
N MET A 139 0.41 -2.49 6.84
CA MET A 139 -0.74 -2.68 7.72
C MET A 139 -0.71 -1.63 8.82
N GLU A 140 -1.82 -0.92 9.02
CA GLU A 140 -2.05 -0.12 10.21
C GLU A 140 -2.62 -1.01 11.30
N VAL A 141 -1.99 -0.97 12.47
CA VAL A 141 -2.29 -1.86 13.58
C VAL A 141 -2.47 -1.04 14.84
N HIS A 142 -3.48 -1.36 15.62
CA HIS A 142 -3.76 -0.71 16.91
C HIS A 142 -4.22 -1.75 17.92
N ASP A 143 -3.93 -1.55 19.20
CA ASP A 143 -4.42 -2.41 20.28
C ASP A 143 -5.94 -2.29 20.46
N ASN A 144 -6.48 -1.08 20.33
CA ASN A 144 -7.91 -0.80 20.34
C ASN A 144 -8.31 0.11 19.15
N PRO A 145 -8.48 -0.42 17.93
CA PRO A 145 -8.77 0.38 16.74
C PRO A 145 -9.92 1.38 16.84
N PRO A 146 -11.02 1.12 17.58
CA PRO A 146 -12.07 2.13 17.78
C PRO A 146 -11.60 3.45 18.42
N GLU A 147 -10.49 3.43 19.15
CA GLU A 147 -9.87 4.62 19.77
C GLU A 147 -8.82 5.28 18.88
N GLY A 148 -8.57 4.72 17.69
CA GLY A 148 -7.63 5.28 16.72
C GLY A 148 -8.05 6.67 16.26
N LEU A 149 -7.09 7.57 16.12
CA LEU A 149 -7.32 8.95 15.70
C LEU A 149 -7.77 9.07 14.24
N SER A 150 -7.41 8.10 13.40
CA SER A 150 -7.81 8.00 12.00
C SER A 150 -8.03 6.53 11.64
N ASP A 151 -8.72 6.26 10.54
CA ASP A 151 -8.87 4.93 9.95
C ASP A 151 -9.33 3.81 10.92
N SER A 152 -10.01 4.20 11.99
CA SER A 152 -10.46 3.32 13.07
C SER A 152 -11.29 2.12 12.60
N THR A 153 -11.97 2.24 11.46
CA THR A 153 -12.83 1.20 10.87
C THR A 153 -12.07 0.14 10.08
N ASN A 154 -10.84 0.42 9.68
CA ASN A 154 -10.02 -0.48 8.85
C ASN A 154 -8.64 -0.82 9.44
N MET A 155 -8.26 -0.31 10.61
CA MET A 155 -7.07 -0.75 11.33
C MET A 155 -7.23 -2.21 11.80
N LEU A 156 -6.15 -2.98 11.72
CA LEU A 156 -6.08 -4.34 12.24
C LEU A 156 -5.88 -4.31 13.77
N TYR A 157 -6.54 -5.21 14.50
CA TYR A 157 -6.24 -5.43 15.90
C TYR A 157 -4.84 -6.02 16.07
N LEU A 158 -4.05 -5.47 16.98
CA LEU A 158 -2.71 -5.98 17.30
C LEU A 158 -2.75 -7.46 17.70
N SER A 159 -3.78 -7.87 18.44
CA SER A 159 -3.99 -9.26 18.85
C SER A 159 -4.19 -10.24 17.68
N SER A 160 -4.63 -9.76 16.52
CA SER A 160 -4.83 -10.58 15.32
C SER A 160 -3.59 -10.64 14.42
N LEU A 161 -2.62 -9.74 14.60
CA LEU A 161 -1.49 -9.58 13.70
C LEU A 161 -0.60 -10.83 13.64
N GLU A 162 -0.23 -11.40 14.77
CA GLU A 162 0.67 -12.56 14.83
C GLU A 162 0.11 -13.76 14.06
N GLY A 163 -1.17 -14.08 14.25
CA GLY A 163 -1.83 -15.17 13.54
C GLY A 163 -1.83 -14.96 12.04
N LEU A 164 -2.17 -13.74 11.61
CA LEU A 164 -2.17 -13.38 10.20
C LEU A 164 -0.76 -13.47 9.60
N LEU A 165 0.26 -12.94 10.26
CA LEU A 165 1.65 -13.01 9.78
C LEU A 165 2.14 -14.45 9.61
N LYS A 166 1.80 -15.35 10.53
CA LYS A 166 2.13 -16.78 10.42
C LYS A 166 1.52 -17.41 9.15
N ASP A 167 0.27 -17.07 8.84
CA ASP A 167 -0.38 -17.54 7.62
C ASP A 167 0.30 -16.99 6.36
N LEU A 168 0.59 -15.69 6.35
CA LEU A 168 1.22 -15.03 5.19
C LEU A 168 2.61 -15.61 4.91
N ILE A 169 3.40 -15.90 5.96
CA ILE A 169 4.71 -16.53 5.83
C ILE A 169 4.58 -17.91 5.18
N LYS A 170 3.65 -18.76 5.66
CA LYS A 170 3.43 -20.10 5.09
C LYS A 170 3.01 -20.03 3.62
N ILE A 171 2.11 -19.12 3.27
CA ILE A 171 1.69 -18.94 1.88
C ILE A 171 2.89 -18.48 1.03
N ASN A 172 3.69 -17.53 1.52
CA ASN A 172 4.85 -17.05 0.80
C ASN A 172 5.91 -18.16 0.59
N GLU A 173 6.08 -19.09 1.53
CA GLU A 173 6.96 -20.25 1.37
C GLU A 173 6.54 -21.12 0.19
N ILE A 174 5.24 -21.33 -0.02
CA ILE A 174 4.71 -22.09 -1.16
C ILE A 174 5.00 -21.36 -2.47
N VAL A 175 4.74 -20.06 -2.52
CA VAL A 175 4.85 -19.25 -3.75
C VAL A 175 6.29 -18.92 -4.13
N LYS A 176 7.23 -18.95 -3.20
CA LYS A 176 8.67 -18.67 -3.46
C LYS A 176 9.30 -19.63 -4.47
N HIS A 177 8.79 -20.83 -4.59
CA HIS A 177 9.32 -21.84 -5.50
C HIS A 177 8.95 -21.59 -6.96
N ASP A 178 8.01 -20.66 -7.21
CA ASP A 178 7.52 -20.32 -8.56
C ASP A 178 8.16 -19.02 -9.12
N LYS A 179 9.18 -18.49 -8.44
CA LYS A 179 9.87 -17.22 -8.83
C LYS A 179 11.23 -17.44 -9.46
#